data_69cf4d9aa241f022366bd4936c815126
#
_entry.id   69cf4d9aa241f022366bd4936c815126
#
_cell.length_a   1.000
_cell.length_b   1.000
_cell.length_c   1.000
_cell.angle_alpha   90.00
_cell.angle_beta   90.00
_cell.angle_gamma   90.00
#
_symmetry.space_group_name_H-M   'P 1'
#
loop_
_entity.id
_entity.type
_entity.pdbx_description
1 polymer ?
#
loop_
_entity_poly.entity_id
_entity_poly.type
_entity_poly.pdbx_seq_one_letter_code
_entity_poly.pdbx_strand_id
1 'polypeptide(L)'
;HLSLRRQRQMCIRDSLTTDMIERRIGNVDSFDEIIIPGRVRGDLELLIKNIDKKIVRGPDELKDLPTLFGASPVKYDLSKFETSIFGEITDALNMTVEEVIKRAEYFRLEGADVIDIGCLPNKKFPHLEEIVQELKNRNFYVSIDSHNTDELIRGSKAGADYLLSIKDESYHILENLDSYPILIPTDNNMKNFYKLIDRAIADKLTFIADPILDPISYGFTKSIERYIYLREKYPDIHIMIGIGNITELTHADTSGINMIMLGIVEELKLNHILTTQVSRHCSTVIRETDLARRIIHAASENNITPKHINDGLLINHGHKDYAYTS
;
A
#
# COMPACT_ATOMS: atom_id res chain seq x y z
N HIS A 1 -12.18 -10.18 22.14
CA HIS A 1 -12.94 -9.41 23.17
C HIS A 1 -12.36 -8.01 23.45
N LEU A 2 -11.09 -7.74 23.17
CA LEU A 2 -10.47 -6.40 23.33
C LEU A 2 -10.88 -5.42 22.21
N SER A 3 -11.17 -5.89 20.99
CA SER A 3 -11.55 -5.07 19.84
C SER A 3 -12.93 -4.40 20.02
N LEU A 4 -13.90 -5.11 20.56
CA LEU A 4 -15.26 -4.58 20.79
C LEU A 4 -15.32 -3.50 21.88
N ARG A 5 -14.46 -3.57 22.92
CA ARG A 5 -14.36 -2.51 23.92
C ARG A 5 -13.71 -1.26 23.36
N ARG A 6 -12.68 -1.38 22.49
CA ARG A 6 -12.05 -0.24 21.81
C ARG A 6 -13.01 0.43 20.82
N GLN A 7 -13.79 -0.34 20.05
CA GLN A 7 -14.81 0.22 19.14
C GLN A 7 -15.89 1.03 19.88
N ARG A 8 -16.41 0.55 21.04
CA ARG A 8 -17.37 1.31 21.82
C ARG A 8 -16.79 2.58 22.43
N GLN A 9 -15.51 2.60 22.78
CA GLN A 9 -14.83 3.82 23.25
C GLN A 9 -14.61 4.84 22.13
N MET A 10 -14.38 4.42 20.88
CA MET A 10 -14.28 5.32 19.73
C MET A 10 -15.61 6.04 19.42
N CYS A 11 -16.72 5.32 19.39
CA CYS A 11 -18.05 5.92 19.16
C CYS A 11 -18.45 6.96 20.20
N ILE A 12 -18.05 6.78 21.46
CA ILE A 12 -18.34 7.73 22.55
C ILE A 12 -17.48 8.99 22.44
N ARG A 13 -16.24 8.89 21.96
CA ARG A 13 -15.33 10.04 21.83
C ARG A 13 -15.82 11.07 20.82
N ASP A 14 -16.36 10.64 19.68
CA ASP A 14 -16.77 11.54 18.59
C ASP A 14 -18.12 12.24 18.85
N SER A 15 -18.88 11.75 19.83
CA SER A 15 -20.18 12.32 20.21
C SER A 15 -20.16 13.09 21.54
N LEU A 16 -18.98 13.28 22.16
CA LEU A 16 -18.88 13.98 23.44
C LEU A 16 -19.20 15.45 23.28
N THR A 17 -20.15 15.95 24.08
CA THR A 17 -20.53 17.37 24.12
C THR A 17 -20.30 17.99 25.51
N THR A 18 -20.21 19.30 25.58
CA THR A 18 -20.12 20.05 26.86
C THR A 18 -21.26 19.69 27.79
N ASP A 19 -22.49 19.55 27.30
CA ASP A 19 -23.66 19.14 28.09
C ASP A 19 -23.54 17.75 28.66
N MET A 20 -22.91 16.81 27.89
CA MET A 20 -22.68 15.46 28.39
C MET A 20 -21.61 15.44 29.48
N ILE A 21 -20.60 16.28 29.37
CA ILE A 21 -19.57 16.44 30.40
C ILE A 21 -20.22 17.00 31.66
N GLU A 22 -20.95 18.11 31.56
CA GLU A 22 -21.64 18.72 32.70
C GLU A 22 -22.53 17.74 33.48
N ARG A 23 -23.29 16.92 32.75
CA ARG A 23 -24.20 15.95 33.38
C ARG A 23 -23.50 14.73 34.01
N ARG A 24 -22.27 14.44 33.62
CA ARG A 24 -21.57 13.22 34.03
C ARG A 24 -20.30 13.45 34.83
N ILE A 25 -19.80 14.69 34.85
CA ILE A 25 -18.64 15.03 35.64
C ILE A 25 -19.04 14.91 37.12
N GLY A 26 -18.26 14.17 37.87
CA GLY A 26 -18.49 14.02 39.28
C GLY A 26 -18.04 15.25 40.09
N ASN A 27 -17.78 15.07 41.37
CA ASN A 27 -17.21 16.11 42.21
C ASN A 27 -15.78 16.46 41.72
N VAL A 28 -15.57 17.72 41.39
CA VAL A 28 -14.30 18.27 40.86
C VAL A 28 -13.67 19.29 41.80
N ASP A 29 -14.15 19.43 43.03
CA ASP A 29 -13.72 20.45 43.99
C ASP A 29 -12.22 20.37 44.31
N SER A 30 -11.66 19.16 44.29
CA SER A 30 -10.26 18.90 44.59
C SER A 30 -9.29 19.19 43.40
N PHE A 31 -9.81 19.61 42.25
CA PHE A 31 -8.99 19.87 41.06
C PHE A 31 -8.96 21.35 40.76
N ASP A 32 -7.79 21.86 40.39
CA ASP A 32 -7.59 23.27 40.01
C ASP A 32 -7.99 23.56 38.55
N GLU A 33 -7.84 22.57 37.68
CA GLU A 33 -8.09 22.69 36.25
C GLU A 33 -8.64 21.38 35.66
N ILE A 34 -9.52 21.51 34.68
CA ILE A 34 -10.13 20.41 33.94
C ILE A 34 -9.69 20.50 32.49
N ILE A 35 -9.08 19.44 31.95
CA ILE A 35 -8.70 19.35 30.55
C ILE A 35 -9.71 18.44 29.84
N ILE A 36 -10.43 18.99 28.87
CA ILE A 36 -11.37 18.21 28.03
C ILE A 36 -10.75 17.93 26.66
N PRO A 37 -11.10 16.81 25.99
CA PRO A 37 -10.61 16.51 24.65
C PRO A 37 -10.91 17.65 23.66
N GLY A 38 -9.99 17.92 22.74
CA GLY A 38 -10.14 18.98 21.74
C GLY A 38 -11.39 18.86 20.86
N ARG A 39 -11.83 17.62 20.61
CA ARG A 39 -13.03 17.27 19.79
C ARG A 39 -14.36 17.50 20.47
N VAL A 40 -14.40 17.83 21.75
CA VAL A 40 -15.67 18.06 22.47
C VAL A 40 -16.42 19.19 21.77
N ARG A 41 -17.67 18.94 21.39
CA ARG A 41 -18.55 19.92 20.76
C ARG A 41 -19.35 20.66 21.81
N GLY A 42 -19.73 21.90 21.54
CA GLY A 42 -20.57 22.71 22.39
C GLY A 42 -19.86 23.94 22.96
N ASP A 43 -20.59 24.70 23.74
CA ASP A 43 -20.14 25.96 24.32
C ASP A 43 -19.27 25.73 25.55
N LEU A 44 -17.99 26.10 25.44
CA LEU A 44 -17.04 25.96 26.54
C LEU A 44 -17.24 27.00 27.62
N GLU A 45 -17.64 28.21 27.26
CA GLU A 45 -17.84 29.33 28.21
C GLU A 45 -19.02 29.01 29.16
N LEU A 46 -20.09 28.44 28.59
CA LEU A 46 -21.23 27.97 29.36
C LEU A 46 -20.83 26.84 30.34
N LEU A 47 -20.03 25.90 29.90
CA LEU A 47 -19.54 24.80 30.72
C LEU A 47 -18.66 25.33 31.89
N ILE A 48 -17.75 26.28 31.61
CA ILE A 48 -16.90 26.90 32.62
C ILE A 48 -17.77 27.62 33.69
N LYS A 49 -18.77 28.37 33.23
CA LYS A 49 -19.68 29.10 34.14
C LYS A 49 -20.48 28.15 35.04
N ASN A 50 -20.92 26.99 34.51
CA ASN A 50 -21.78 26.05 35.25
C ASN A 50 -20.98 25.19 36.24
N ILE A 51 -19.72 24.88 35.96
CA ILE A 51 -18.84 24.06 36.79
C ILE A 51 -18.01 24.91 37.76
N ASP A 52 -17.86 26.21 37.49
CA ASP A 52 -17.03 27.14 38.25
C ASP A 52 -15.58 26.69 38.45
N LYS A 53 -15.01 26.19 37.39
CA LYS A 53 -13.61 25.71 37.31
C LYS A 53 -12.95 26.17 36.02
N LYS A 54 -11.63 26.30 36.08
CA LYS A 54 -10.85 26.49 34.86
C LYS A 54 -10.94 25.27 33.97
N ILE A 55 -11.52 25.41 32.78
CA ILE A 55 -11.63 24.32 31.78
C ILE A 55 -10.91 24.74 30.52
N VAL A 56 -10.02 23.89 30.03
CA VAL A 56 -9.29 24.12 28.76
C VAL A 56 -9.52 22.97 27.80
N ARG A 57 -9.53 23.29 26.50
CA ARG A 57 -9.50 22.27 25.48
C ARG A 57 -8.06 21.75 25.32
N GLY A 58 -7.90 20.47 25.51
CA GLY A 58 -6.68 19.74 25.26
C GLY A 58 -6.56 19.28 23.80
N PRO A 59 -5.57 18.45 23.50
CA PRO A 59 -5.43 17.81 22.21
C PRO A 59 -6.57 16.84 21.94
N ASP A 60 -6.73 16.48 20.66
CA ASP A 60 -7.74 15.55 20.20
C ASP A 60 -7.54 14.13 20.75
N GLU A 61 -6.29 13.74 20.94
CA GLU A 61 -5.92 12.41 21.41
C GLU A 61 -5.22 12.46 22.78
N LEU A 62 -5.55 11.53 23.65
CA LEU A 62 -4.97 11.46 24.99
C LEU A 62 -3.45 11.31 24.99
N LYS A 63 -2.89 10.62 23.99
CA LYS A 63 -1.44 10.45 23.83
C LYS A 63 -0.68 11.78 23.67
N ASP A 64 -1.37 12.79 23.15
CA ASP A 64 -0.79 14.11 22.88
C ASP A 64 -0.95 15.07 24.08
N LEU A 65 -1.59 14.63 25.16
CA LEU A 65 -1.79 15.40 26.39
C LEU A 65 -0.49 15.98 26.96
N PRO A 66 0.66 15.27 26.93
CA PRO A 66 1.93 15.83 27.40
C PRO A 66 2.37 17.10 26.67
N THR A 67 1.89 17.32 25.43
CA THR A 67 2.26 18.54 24.66
C THR A 67 1.69 19.81 25.29
N LEU A 68 0.57 19.74 26.00
CA LEU A 68 0.05 20.88 26.78
C LEU A 68 0.99 21.29 27.91
N PHE A 69 1.84 20.39 28.35
CA PHE A 69 2.81 20.62 29.43
C PHE A 69 4.23 20.80 28.89
N GLY A 70 4.36 21.18 27.61
CA GLY A 70 5.63 21.52 26.98
C GLY A 70 6.42 20.32 26.44
N ALA A 71 5.87 19.11 26.45
CA ALA A 71 6.51 17.98 25.77
C ALA A 71 6.45 18.15 24.24
N SER A 72 7.50 17.70 23.56
CA SER A 72 7.48 17.68 22.09
C SER A 72 6.48 16.63 21.56
N PRO A 73 5.77 16.91 20.45
CA PRO A 73 4.93 15.92 19.79
C PRO A 73 5.72 14.66 19.46
N VAL A 74 5.08 13.49 19.58
CA VAL A 74 5.69 12.22 19.19
C VAL A 74 5.92 12.24 17.68
N LYS A 75 7.17 12.03 17.25
CA LYS A 75 7.54 11.84 15.85
C LYS A 75 7.77 10.36 15.60
N TYR A 76 7.18 9.85 14.54
CA TYR A 76 7.37 8.47 14.11
C TYR A 76 8.45 8.39 13.03
N ASP A 77 9.28 7.36 13.07
CA ASP A 77 10.29 7.09 12.05
C ASP A 77 9.62 6.51 10.80
N LEU A 78 9.59 7.27 9.72
CA LEU A 78 9.05 6.85 8.42
C LEU A 78 10.15 6.40 7.45
N SER A 79 11.38 6.23 7.90
CA SER A 79 12.47 5.75 7.04
C SER A 79 12.44 4.24 6.81
N LYS A 80 11.70 3.49 7.64
CA LYS A 80 11.64 2.03 7.64
C LYS A 80 10.40 1.50 6.92
N PHE A 81 10.58 0.40 6.23
CA PHE A 81 9.53 -0.41 5.59
C PHE A 81 10.11 -1.78 5.21
N GLU A 82 9.25 -2.79 5.05
CA GLU A 82 9.66 -4.16 4.69
C GLU A 82 9.17 -4.57 3.29
N THR A 83 8.27 -3.78 2.69
CA THR A 83 7.62 -4.10 1.41
C THR A 83 8.25 -3.33 0.26
N SER A 84 8.61 -3.99 -0.83
CA SER A 84 9.09 -3.34 -2.05
C SER A 84 7.98 -3.02 -3.04
N ILE A 85 8.15 -1.94 -3.80
CA ILE A 85 7.22 -1.44 -4.81
C ILE A 85 7.81 -1.68 -6.19
N PHE A 86 7.08 -2.44 -7.01
CA PHE A 86 7.30 -2.62 -8.44
C PHE A 86 6.44 -1.59 -9.18
N GLY A 87 7.09 -0.63 -9.83
CA GLY A 87 6.43 0.39 -10.65
C GLY A 87 6.42 -0.04 -12.11
N GLU A 88 5.23 -0.36 -12.63
CA GLU A 88 5.08 -0.90 -13.98
C GLU A 88 5.01 0.22 -15.03
N ILE A 89 5.80 0.08 -16.08
CA ILE A 89 5.74 0.87 -17.34
C ILE A 89 5.02 0.01 -18.37
N THR A 90 3.69 0.17 -18.46
CA THR A 90 2.81 -0.69 -19.26
C THR A 90 2.94 -0.55 -20.77
N ASP A 91 3.42 0.59 -21.25
CA ASP A 91 3.52 0.95 -22.67
C ASP A 91 4.97 1.09 -23.17
N ALA A 92 5.91 0.47 -22.45
CA ALA A 92 7.34 0.55 -22.75
C ALA A 92 7.69 0.17 -24.20
N LEU A 93 6.94 -0.75 -24.82
CA LEU A 93 7.09 -1.11 -26.24
C LEU A 93 6.95 0.09 -27.19
N ASN A 94 6.07 1.05 -26.85
CA ASN A 94 5.78 2.22 -27.70
C ASN A 94 6.67 3.43 -27.36
N MET A 95 7.56 3.31 -26.39
CA MET A 95 8.48 4.34 -25.93
C MET A 95 9.88 4.11 -26.50
N THR A 96 10.63 5.16 -26.69
CA THR A 96 12.08 5.08 -26.92
C THR A 96 12.78 4.64 -25.62
N VAL A 97 13.99 4.10 -25.72
CA VAL A 97 14.81 3.72 -24.56
C VAL A 97 14.96 4.91 -23.60
N GLU A 98 15.23 6.12 -24.13
CA GLU A 98 15.39 7.33 -23.31
C GLU A 98 14.11 7.71 -22.56
N GLU A 99 12.94 7.58 -23.18
CA GLU A 99 11.65 7.82 -22.53
C GLU A 99 11.36 6.83 -21.42
N VAL A 100 11.69 5.53 -21.61
CA VAL A 100 11.59 4.51 -20.57
C VAL A 100 12.51 4.85 -19.39
N ILE A 101 13.78 5.19 -19.66
CA ILE A 101 14.73 5.60 -18.64
C ILE A 101 14.21 6.80 -17.83
N LYS A 102 13.73 7.83 -18.51
CA LYS A 102 13.17 9.01 -17.85
C LYS A 102 11.95 8.66 -16.97
N ARG A 103 11.09 7.75 -17.45
CA ARG A 103 9.93 7.26 -16.67
C ARG A 103 10.41 6.46 -15.46
N ALA A 104 11.40 5.60 -15.62
CA ALA A 104 11.98 4.81 -14.54
C ALA A 104 12.64 5.70 -13.47
N GLU A 105 13.38 6.73 -13.86
CA GLU A 105 13.96 7.71 -12.93
C GLU A 105 12.85 8.44 -12.13
N TYR A 106 11.79 8.82 -12.80
CA TYR A 106 10.63 9.43 -12.14
C TYR A 106 9.97 8.45 -11.13
N PHE A 107 9.74 7.20 -11.50
CA PHE A 107 9.16 6.19 -10.62
C PHE A 107 10.05 5.93 -9.41
N ARG A 108 11.38 5.87 -9.59
CA ARG A 108 12.34 5.74 -8.48
C ARG A 108 12.28 6.94 -7.52
N LEU A 109 12.15 8.16 -8.04
CA LEU A 109 11.99 9.37 -7.21
C LEU A 109 10.66 9.38 -6.44
N GLU A 110 9.62 8.79 -6.99
CA GLU A 110 8.31 8.62 -6.34
C GLU A 110 8.28 7.42 -5.35
N GLY A 111 9.34 6.61 -5.29
CA GLY A 111 9.50 5.55 -4.29
C GLY A 111 9.39 4.11 -4.82
N ALA A 112 9.40 3.89 -6.14
CA ALA A 112 9.51 2.54 -6.68
C ALA A 112 10.91 1.95 -6.41
N ASP A 113 10.95 0.70 -5.97
CA ASP A 113 12.19 -0.04 -5.71
C ASP A 113 12.62 -0.85 -6.94
N VAL A 114 11.65 -1.33 -7.73
CA VAL A 114 11.85 -2.13 -8.94
C VAL A 114 11.07 -1.48 -10.08
N ILE A 115 11.65 -1.43 -11.26
CA ILE A 115 10.98 -1.02 -12.49
C ILE A 115 10.51 -2.26 -13.22
N ASP A 116 9.20 -2.36 -13.41
CA ASP A 116 8.59 -3.46 -14.12
C ASP A 116 8.28 -3.05 -15.57
N ILE A 117 8.79 -3.81 -16.53
CA ILE A 117 8.63 -3.53 -17.98
C ILE A 117 7.49 -4.41 -18.49
N GLY A 118 6.33 -3.79 -18.69
CA GLY A 118 5.17 -4.45 -19.25
C GLY A 118 5.31 -4.71 -20.75
N CYS A 119 5.18 -5.98 -21.15
CA CYS A 119 5.19 -6.42 -22.54
C CYS A 119 3.75 -6.59 -23.04
N LEU A 120 3.46 -6.05 -24.24
CA LEU A 120 2.12 -6.13 -24.81
C LEU A 120 1.86 -7.49 -25.45
N PRO A 121 0.73 -8.17 -25.16
CA PRO A 121 0.40 -9.45 -25.76
C PRO A 121 0.39 -9.40 -27.29
N ASN A 122 0.95 -10.44 -27.91
CA ASN A 122 1.00 -10.62 -29.37
C ASN A 122 1.72 -9.49 -30.14
N LYS A 123 2.56 -8.70 -29.49
CA LYS A 123 3.43 -7.73 -30.14
C LYS A 123 4.90 -8.07 -29.86
N LYS A 124 5.76 -7.92 -30.88
CA LYS A 124 7.21 -8.08 -30.68
C LYS A 124 7.77 -6.84 -29.99
N PHE A 125 8.65 -7.06 -29.04
CA PHE A 125 9.36 -5.99 -28.33
C PHE A 125 10.84 -5.97 -28.77
N PRO A 126 11.19 -5.26 -29.86
CA PRO A 126 12.52 -5.39 -30.47
C PRO A 126 13.66 -4.79 -29.66
N HIS A 127 13.40 -3.77 -28.83
CA HIS A 127 14.41 -3.07 -28.02
C HIS A 127 14.34 -3.40 -26.53
N LEU A 128 13.73 -4.55 -26.18
CA LEU A 128 13.60 -5.02 -24.79
C LEU A 128 14.95 -5.14 -24.09
N GLU A 129 15.91 -5.81 -24.73
CA GLU A 129 17.24 -6.06 -24.15
C GLU A 129 18.00 -4.75 -23.93
N GLU A 130 17.90 -3.80 -24.87
CA GLU A 130 18.53 -2.48 -24.75
C GLU A 130 17.97 -1.71 -23.53
N ILE A 131 16.63 -1.70 -23.34
CA ILE A 131 15.99 -1.09 -22.18
C ILE A 131 16.51 -1.73 -20.89
N VAL A 132 16.52 -3.06 -20.81
CA VAL A 132 16.98 -3.78 -19.62
C VAL A 132 18.43 -3.42 -19.30
N GLN A 133 19.33 -3.49 -20.29
CA GLN A 133 20.74 -3.17 -20.13
C GLN A 133 20.97 -1.73 -19.66
N GLU A 134 20.26 -0.75 -20.27
CA GLU A 134 20.36 0.65 -19.88
C GLU A 134 19.84 0.92 -18.46
N LEU A 135 18.76 0.27 -18.06
CA LEU A 135 18.26 0.34 -16.68
C LEU A 135 19.26 -0.29 -15.70
N LYS A 136 19.83 -1.45 -16.03
CA LYS A 136 20.85 -2.12 -15.20
C LYS A 136 22.13 -1.29 -15.08
N ASN A 137 22.59 -0.64 -16.16
CA ASN A 137 23.74 0.27 -16.15
C ASN A 137 23.54 1.47 -15.20
N ARG A 138 22.28 1.82 -14.91
CA ARG A 138 21.88 2.90 -13.99
C ARG A 138 21.50 2.41 -12.60
N ASN A 139 21.84 1.14 -12.28
CA ASN A 139 21.58 0.49 -10.99
C ASN A 139 20.07 0.43 -10.63
N PHE A 140 19.21 0.18 -11.60
CA PHE A 140 17.82 -0.22 -11.32
C PHE A 140 17.73 -1.72 -11.07
N TYR A 141 16.80 -2.12 -10.21
CA TYR A 141 16.23 -3.46 -10.25
C TYR A 141 15.17 -3.48 -11.33
N VAL A 142 15.17 -4.53 -12.16
CA VAL A 142 14.32 -4.63 -13.35
C VAL A 142 13.51 -5.91 -13.32
N SER A 143 12.22 -5.79 -13.55
CA SER A 143 11.28 -6.90 -13.78
C SER A 143 10.80 -6.87 -15.21
N ILE A 144 10.52 -8.04 -15.79
CA ILE A 144 9.86 -8.19 -17.09
C ILE A 144 8.52 -8.86 -16.87
N ASP A 145 7.43 -8.16 -17.20
CA ASP A 145 6.09 -8.74 -17.22
C ASP A 145 5.68 -9.14 -18.64
N SER A 146 5.70 -10.44 -18.90
CA SER A 146 5.32 -11.00 -20.19
C SER A 146 4.68 -12.37 -20.07
N HIS A 147 3.72 -12.65 -20.96
CA HIS A 147 3.21 -14.00 -21.19
C HIS A 147 3.98 -14.74 -22.31
N ASN A 148 4.95 -14.08 -22.96
CA ASN A 148 5.76 -14.66 -24.00
C ASN A 148 7.11 -15.13 -23.43
N THR A 149 7.35 -16.45 -23.48
CA THR A 149 8.58 -17.07 -22.96
C THR A 149 9.84 -16.57 -23.63
N ASP A 150 9.80 -16.18 -24.92
CA ASP A 150 10.95 -15.59 -25.61
C ASP A 150 11.33 -14.23 -24.98
N GLU A 151 10.37 -13.38 -24.69
CA GLU A 151 10.62 -12.08 -24.03
C GLU A 151 11.17 -12.26 -22.61
N LEU A 152 10.63 -13.21 -21.83
CA LEU A 152 11.15 -13.53 -20.51
C LEU A 152 12.61 -14.01 -20.56
N ILE A 153 12.94 -14.91 -21.52
CA ILE A 153 14.31 -15.40 -21.72
C ILE A 153 15.25 -14.25 -22.16
N ARG A 154 14.83 -13.42 -23.09
CA ARG A 154 15.62 -12.29 -23.59
C ARG A 154 15.85 -11.26 -22.48
N GLY A 155 14.80 -10.91 -21.73
CA GLY A 155 14.90 -9.99 -20.61
C GLY A 155 15.84 -10.49 -19.51
N SER A 156 15.73 -11.76 -19.13
CA SER A 156 16.63 -12.40 -18.17
C SER A 156 18.08 -12.36 -18.63
N LYS A 157 18.36 -12.78 -19.88
CA LYS A 157 19.71 -12.75 -20.46
C LYS A 157 20.29 -11.32 -20.58
N ALA A 158 19.44 -10.31 -20.70
CA ALA A 158 19.85 -8.92 -20.66
C ALA A 158 20.15 -8.38 -19.26
N GLY A 159 19.82 -9.16 -18.21
CA GLY A 159 20.13 -8.86 -16.80
C GLY A 159 18.93 -8.45 -15.94
N ALA A 160 17.70 -8.73 -16.36
CA ALA A 160 16.52 -8.50 -15.53
C ALA A 160 16.59 -9.34 -14.23
N ASP A 161 16.23 -8.72 -13.12
CA ASP A 161 16.26 -9.36 -11.80
C ASP A 161 15.05 -10.26 -11.55
N TYR A 162 13.89 -9.91 -12.14
CA TYR A 162 12.63 -10.62 -11.93
C TYR A 162 11.94 -10.94 -13.27
N LEU A 163 11.20 -12.05 -13.28
CA LEU A 163 10.35 -12.47 -14.40
C LEU A 163 8.92 -12.65 -13.91
N LEU A 164 8.05 -11.72 -14.25
CA LEU A 164 6.64 -11.74 -13.93
C LEU A 164 5.85 -12.54 -14.96
N SER A 165 4.80 -13.19 -14.47
CA SER A 165 3.84 -14.04 -15.19
C SER A 165 4.35 -15.44 -15.51
N ILE A 166 5.17 -16.04 -14.63
CA ILE A 166 5.57 -17.44 -14.75
C ILE A 166 4.40 -18.35 -14.33
N LYS A 167 3.97 -19.21 -15.27
CA LYS A 167 2.92 -20.21 -15.10
C LYS A 167 3.51 -21.64 -15.19
N ASP A 168 2.67 -22.66 -14.96
CA ASP A 168 3.11 -24.05 -15.05
C ASP A 168 3.68 -24.39 -16.44
N GLU A 169 3.04 -23.89 -17.51
CA GLU A 169 3.50 -24.08 -18.89
C GLU A 169 4.84 -23.43 -19.22
N SER A 170 5.17 -22.30 -18.57
CA SER A 170 6.45 -21.59 -18.77
C SER A 170 7.53 -21.93 -17.74
N TYR A 171 7.22 -22.73 -16.73
CA TYR A 171 8.15 -23.05 -15.64
C TYR A 171 9.48 -23.66 -16.11
N HIS A 172 9.44 -24.41 -17.22
CA HIS A 172 10.61 -25.08 -17.79
C HIS A 172 11.74 -24.12 -18.22
N ILE A 173 11.43 -22.83 -18.50
CA ILE A 173 12.47 -21.88 -18.90
C ILE A 173 13.43 -21.53 -17.76
N LEU A 174 13.01 -21.72 -16.50
CA LEU A 174 13.75 -21.29 -15.30
C LEU A 174 15.05 -22.07 -15.09
N GLU A 175 15.20 -23.26 -15.65
CA GLU A 175 16.40 -24.09 -15.49
C GLU A 175 17.71 -23.41 -15.93
N ASN A 176 17.63 -22.41 -16.82
CA ASN A 176 18.79 -21.73 -17.40
C ASN A 176 18.77 -20.21 -17.21
N LEU A 177 18.00 -19.71 -16.25
CA LEU A 177 17.85 -18.27 -15.99
C LEU A 177 18.18 -17.95 -14.53
N ASP A 178 18.86 -16.83 -14.33
CA ASP A 178 19.28 -16.36 -13.00
C ASP A 178 18.28 -15.39 -12.34
N SER A 179 17.25 -14.98 -13.06
CA SER A 179 16.24 -14.05 -12.57
C SER A 179 15.26 -14.74 -11.61
N TYR A 180 14.77 -14.01 -10.62
CA TYR A 180 13.76 -14.49 -9.67
C TYR A 180 12.38 -14.57 -10.34
N PRO A 181 11.74 -15.76 -10.42
CA PRO A 181 10.41 -15.90 -11.01
C PRO A 181 9.32 -15.41 -10.07
N ILE A 182 8.32 -14.76 -10.65
CA ILE A 182 7.07 -14.44 -9.99
C ILE A 182 6.00 -15.37 -10.56
N LEU A 183 5.56 -16.33 -9.73
CA LEU A 183 4.62 -17.38 -10.10
C LEU A 183 3.19 -16.87 -10.02
N ILE A 184 2.39 -17.12 -11.06
CA ILE A 184 0.98 -16.75 -11.10
C ILE A 184 0.10 -17.96 -11.45
N PRO A 185 -1.19 -17.98 -11.07
CA PRO A 185 -2.11 -19.03 -11.46
C PRO A 185 -2.45 -18.97 -12.96
N THR A 186 -2.60 -20.12 -13.59
CA THR A 186 -3.21 -20.22 -14.93
C THR A 186 -4.73 -20.24 -14.77
N ASP A 187 -5.44 -19.34 -15.49
CA ASP A 187 -6.91 -19.27 -15.53
C ASP A 187 -7.58 -19.22 -14.13
N ASN A 188 -6.95 -18.54 -13.17
CA ASN A 188 -7.38 -18.47 -11.77
C ASN A 188 -7.54 -19.84 -11.09
N ASN A 189 -6.87 -20.88 -11.61
CA ASN A 189 -6.91 -22.22 -11.04
C ASN A 189 -5.98 -22.36 -9.82
N MET A 190 -6.49 -22.00 -8.65
CA MET A 190 -5.72 -22.00 -7.40
C MET A 190 -5.18 -23.39 -7.03
N LYS A 191 -5.89 -24.48 -7.38
CA LYS A 191 -5.41 -25.84 -7.09
C LYS A 191 -4.10 -26.16 -7.86
N ASN A 192 -4.02 -25.75 -9.11
CA ASN A 192 -2.80 -25.94 -9.90
C ASN A 192 -1.71 -24.95 -9.47
N PHE A 193 -2.09 -23.73 -9.07
CA PHE A 193 -1.15 -22.77 -8.55
C PHE A 193 -0.44 -23.27 -7.27
N TYR A 194 -1.16 -23.89 -6.34
CA TYR A 194 -0.53 -24.48 -5.16
C TYR A 194 0.43 -25.62 -5.52
N LYS A 195 0.12 -26.44 -6.55
CA LYS A 195 1.05 -27.47 -7.02
C LYS A 195 2.32 -26.85 -7.64
N LEU A 196 2.17 -25.75 -8.36
CA LEU A 196 3.31 -24.99 -8.92
C LEU A 196 4.22 -24.47 -7.81
N ILE A 197 3.64 -23.89 -6.74
CA ILE A 197 4.37 -23.47 -5.55
C ILE A 197 5.06 -24.65 -4.86
N ASP A 198 4.34 -25.75 -4.64
CA ASP A 198 4.90 -26.97 -4.03
C ASP A 198 6.09 -27.52 -4.85
N ARG A 199 6.01 -27.46 -6.18
CA ARG A 199 7.11 -27.83 -7.10
C ARG A 199 8.30 -26.88 -6.93
N ALA A 200 8.08 -25.57 -6.94
CA ALA A 200 9.15 -24.57 -6.78
C ALA A 200 9.88 -24.73 -5.44
N ILE A 201 9.15 -25.05 -4.37
CA ILE A 201 9.72 -25.35 -3.05
C ILE A 201 10.57 -26.62 -3.11
N ALA A 202 10.07 -27.70 -3.75
CA ALA A 202 10.80 -28.97 -3.90
C ALA A 202 12.08 -28.78 -4.72
N ASP A 203 12.05 -27.94 -5.76
CA ASP A 203 13.18 -27.59 -6.61
C ASP A 203 14.14 -26.60 -5.90
N LYS A 204 13.83 -26.17 -4.67
CA LYS A 204 14.59 -25.17 -3.87
C LYS A 204 14.77 -23.83 -4.60
N LEU A 205 13.81 -23.47 -5.42
CA LEU A 205 13.82 -22.22 -6.16
C LEU A 205 13.46 -21.06 -5.22
N THR A 206 14.19 -19.96 -5.34
CA THR A 206 13.77 -18.69 -4.73
C THR A 206 12.77 -18.00 -5.67
N PHE A 207 11.57 -17.74 -5.22
CA PHE A 207 10.47 -17.22 -6.04
C PHE A 207 9.56 -16.30 -5.24
N ILE A 208 8.72 -15.57 -5.95
CA ILE A 208 7.61 -14.79 -5.43
C ILE A 208 6.31 -15.43 -5.93
N ALA A 209 5.27 -15.47 -5.12
CA ALA A 209 3.95 -15.96 -5.52
C ALA A 209 2.94 -14.82 -5.59
N ASP A 210 2.22 -14.67 -6.70
CA ASP A 210 1.12 -13.71 -6.84
C ASP A 210 -0.18 -14.46 -7.17
N PRO A 211 -1.12 -14.60 -6.21
CA PRO A 211 -2.41 -15.25 -6.47
C PRO A 211 -3.38 -14.38 -7.27
N ILE A 212 -2.94 -13.23 -7.77
CA ILE A 212 -3.64 -12.20 -8.54
C ILE A 212 -4.76 -11.52 -7.75
N LEU A 213 -4.73 -10.20 -7.66
CA LEU A 213 -5.79 -9.39 -7.08
C LEU A 213 -6.81 -9.04 -8.15
N ASP A 214 -8.06 -9.49 -7.97
CA ASP A 214 -9.14 -9.18 -8.89
C ASP A 214 -9.71 -7.77 -8.65
N PRO A 215 -10.19 -7.08 -9.69
CA PRO A 215 -10.83 -5.77 -9.55
C PRO A 215 -12.12 -5.83 -8.72
N ILE A 216 -12.54 -4.68 -8.20
CA ILE A 216 -13.85 -4.51 -7.54
C ILE A 216 -14.96 -4.95 -8.50
N SER A 217 -15.94 -5.66 -7.98
CA SER A 217 -17.06 -6.31 -8.72
C SER A 217 -16.68 -7.52 -9.57
N TYR A 218 -15.39 -7.83 -9.73
CA TYR A 218 -14.90 -8.98 -10.50
C TYR A 218 -14.22 -10.05 -9.64
N GLY A 219 -14.36 -9.98 -8.32
CA GLY A 219 -13.84 -11.00 -7.42
C GLY A 219 -12.89 -10.47 -6.34
N PHE A 220 -12.77 -9.16 -6.16
CA PHE A 220 -11.87 -8.52 -5.18
C PHE A 220 -11.89 -9.22 -3.81
N THR A 221 -13.07 -9.41 -3.21
CA THR A 221 -13.18 -10.04 -1.88
C THR A 221 -12.66 -11.48 -1.89
N LYS A 222 -12.91 -12.22 -2.97
CA LYS A 222 -12.40 -13.59 -3.13
C LYS A 222 -10.90 -13.63 -3.35
N SER A 223 -10.34 -12.62 -4.00
CA SER A 223 -8.89 -12.53 -4.12
C SER A 223 -8.21 -12.26 -2.78
N ILE A 224 -8.77 -11.41 -1.92
CA ILE A 224 -8.25 -11.21 -0.55
C ILE A 224 -8.25 -12.53 0.24
N GLU A 225 -9.32 -13.34 0.13
CA GLU A 225 -9.37 -14.69 0.74
C GLU A 225 -8.22 -15.59 0.23
N ARG A 226 -7.86 -15.49 -1.08
CA ARG A 226 -6.72 -16.23 -1.66
C ARG A 226 -5.38 -15.82 -1.02
N TYR A 227 -5.16 -14.52 -0.79
CA TYR A 227 -3.95 -14.03 -0.11
C TYR A 227 -3.86 -14.51 1.33
N ILE A 228 -4.96 -14.48 2.08
CA ILE A 228 -5.02 -15.00 3.46
C ILE A 228 -4.66 -16.49 3.47
N TYR A 229 -5.34 -17.29 2.63
CA TYR A 229 -5.09 -18.73 2.54
C TYR A 229 -3.66 -19.04 2.11
N LEU A 230 -3.11 -18.29 1.14
CA LEU A 230 -1.74 -18.49 0.66
C LEU A 230 -0.73 -18.24 1.78
N ARG A 231 -0.88 -17.16 2.56
CA ARG A 231 -0.01 -16.86 3.69
C ARG A 231 -0.13 -17.91 4.80
N GLU A 232 -1.34 -18.35 5.12
CA GLU A 232 -1.55 -19.41 6.13
C GLU A 232 -0.91 -20.73 5.72
N LYS A 233 -1.04 -21.11 4.43
CA LYS A 233 -0.49 -22.36 3.92
C LYS A 233 1.02 -22.33 3.73
N TYR A 234 1.56 -21.19 3.35
CA TYR A 234 2.99 -20.99 3.05
C TYR A 234 3.54 -19.77 3.80
N PRO A 235 3.83 -19.90 5.11
CA PRO A 235 4.18 -18.75 5.95
C PRO A 235 5.49 -18.05 5.54
N ASP A 236 6.42 -18.75 4.90
CA ASP A 236 7.78 -18.28 4.65
C ASP A 236 8.04 -17.83 3.21
N ILE A 237 7.08 -18.01 2.29
CA ILE A 237 7.30 -17.58 0.90
C ILE A 237 7.10 -16.07 0.73
N HIS A 238 7.76 -15.50 -0.25
CA HIS A 238 7.50 -14.14 -0.68
C HIS A 238 6.20 -14.08 -1.48
N ILE A 239 5.36 -13.09 -1.17
CA ILE A 239 4.08 -12.89 -1.85
C ILE A 239 4.03 -11.47 -2.40
N MET A 240 3.59 -11.35 -3.66
CA MET A 240 3.30 -10.10 -4.36
C MET A 240 1.80 -9.87 -4.42
N ILE A 241 1.39 -8.60 -4.43
CA ILE A 241 0.01 -8.17 -4.66
C ILE A 241 -0.04 -7.04 -5.70
N GLY A 242 -0.84 -7.21 -6.74
CA GLY A 242 -1.04 -6.21 -7.81
C GLY A 242 -2.13 -5.20 -7.46
N ILE A 243 -1.81 -4.14 -6.73
CA ILE A 243 -2.81 -3.12 -6.33
C ILE A 243 -3.23 -2.22 -7.50
N GLY A 244 -2.48 -2.19 -8.60
CA GLY A 244 -2.84 -1.48 -9.83
C GLY A 244 -4.23 -1.87 -10.34
N ASN A 245 -4.64 -3.13 -10.19
CA ASN A 245 -5.99 -3.61 -10.55
C ASN A 245 -7.11 -2.93 -9.77
N ILE A 246 -6.82 -2.35 -8.62
CA ILE A 246 -7.81 -1.62 -7.82
C ILE A 246 -7.72 -0.12 -8.11
N THR A 247 -6.53 0.45 -8.10
CA THR A 247 -6.35 1.89 -8.28
C THR A 247 -6.74 2.35 -9.69
N GLU A 248 -6.28 1.64 -10.74
CA GLU A 248 -6.57 2.00 -12.13
C GLU A 248 -8.02 1.72 -12.55
N LEU A 249 -8.63 0.67 -12.01
CA LEU A 249 -9.98 0.24 -12.38
C LEU A 249 -11.08 0.76 -11.43
N THR A 250 -10.72 1.65 -10.49
CA THR A 250 -11.68 2.31 -9.60
C THR A 250 -11.55 3.81 -9.73
N HIS A 251 -12.56 4.46 -10.28
CA HIS A 251 -12.54 5.92 -10.48
C HIS A 251 -12.83 6.66 -9.15
N ALA A 252 -11.85 6.68 -8.26
CA ALA A 252 -11.88 7.31 -6.95
C ALA A 252 -10.49 7.83 -6.56
N ASP A 253 -10.40 8.63 -5.49
CA ASP A 253 -9.11 9.08 -4.96
C ASP A 253 -8.27 7.88 -4.46
N THR A 254 -7.08 7.75 -4.99
CA THR A 254 -6.21 6.57 -4.81
C THR A 254 -5.53 6.50 -3.45
N SER A 255 -5.34 7.63 -2.78
CA SER A 255 -4.68 7.70 -1.47
C SER A 255 -5.37 6.86 -0.38
N GLY A 256 -6.71 6.91 -0.33
CA GLY A 256 -7.50 6.09 0.60
C GLY A 256 -7.47 4.60 0.23
N ILE A 257 -7.49 4.29 -1.07
CA ILE A 257 -7.36 2.91 -1.58
C ILE A 257 -6.00 2.34 -1.18
N ASN A 258 -4.92 3.07 -1.47
CA ASN A 258 -3.56 2.67 -1.12
C ASN A 258 -3.42 2.43 0.39
N MET A 259 -3.96 3.33 1.23
CA MET A 259 -3.88 3.18 2.68
C MET A 259 -4.54 1.89 3.19
N ILE A 260 -5.71 1.53 2.66
CA ILE A 260 -6.41 0.28 3.01
C ILE A 260 -5.64 -0.94 2.50
N MET A 261 -5.17 -0.89 1.24
CA MET A 261 -4.42 -2.00 0.66
C MET A 261 -3.11 -2.25 1.39
N LEU A 262 -2.38 -1.19 1.76
CA LEU A 262 -1.15 -1.31 2.54
C LEU A 262 -1.40 -1.83 3.97
N GLY A 263 -2.57 -1.56 4.55
CA GLY A 263 -3.01 -2.21 5.79
C GLY A 263 -3.10 -3.73 5.63
N ILE A 264 -3.72 -4.22 4.54
CA ILE A 264 -3.80 -5.65 4.22
C ILE A 264 -2.40 -6.24 3.97
N VAL A 265 -1.55 -5.52 3.22
CA VAL A 265 -0.17 -5.91 2.94
C VAL A 265 0.61 -6.14 4.23
N GLU A 266 0.56 -5.19 5.16
CA GLU A 266 1.27 -5.28 6.44
C GLU A 266 0.71 -6.40 7.34
N GLU A 267 -0.62 -6.52 7.46
CA GLU A 267 -1.25 -7.54 8.31
C GLU A 267 -0.97 -8.97 7.81
N LEU A 268 -0.91 -9.16 6.49
CA LEU A 268 -0.60 -10.45 5.87
C LEU A 268 0.91 -10.64 5.62
N LYS A 269 1.76 -9.66 5.98
CA LYS A 269 3.21 -9.70 5.73
C LYS A 269 3.53 -10.01 4.27
N LEU A 270 2.86 -9.31 3.34
CA LEU A 270 3.17 -9.42 1.92
C LEU A 270 4.44 -8.61 1.62
N ASN A 271 5.29 -9.13 0.74
CA ASN A 271 6.65 -8.61 0.56
C ASN A 271 6.76 -7.62 -0.60
N HIS A 272 5.88 -7.74 -1.60
CA HIS A 272 5.99 -7.00 -2.85
C HIS A 272 4.65 -6.47 -3.31
N ILE A 273 4.66 -5.28 -3.88
CA ILE A 273 3.49 -4.60 -4.45
C ILE A 273 3.79 -4.30 -5.90
N LEU A 274 2.88 -4.65 -6.80
CA LEU A 274 2.88 -4.18 -8.18
C LEU A 274 1.85 -3.09 -8.35
N THR A 275 2.27 -1.95 -8.89
CA THR A 275 1.39 -0.79 -9.16
C THR A 275 1.83 -0.06 -10.42
N THR A 276 0.93 0.72 -10.99
CA THR A 276 1.17 1.47 -12.23
C THR A 276 0.52 2.85 -12.19
N GLN A 277 0.94 3.74 -13.09
CA GLN A 277 0.45 5.11 -13.23
C GLN A 277 0.04 5.37 -14.69
N VAL A 278 -1.12 4.87 -15.10
CA VAL A 278 -1.67 5.05 -16.46
C VAL A 278 -2.76 6.11 -16.47
N SER A 279 -3.77 5.91 -15.63
CA SER A 279 -4.91 6.83 -15.54
C SER A 279 -4.53 8.14 -14.86
N ARG A 280 -5.18 9.23 -15.25
CA ARG A 280 -4.91 10.57 -14.71
C ARG A 280 -5.08 10.64 -13.18
N HIS A 281 -6.09 9.97 -12.63
CA HIS A 281 -6.31 9.92 -11.18
C HIS A 281 -5.27 9.07 -10.44
N CYS A 282 -4.51 8.23 -11.15
CA CYS A 282 -3.42 7.42 -10.63
C CYS A 282 -2.03 8.07 -10.77
N SER A 283 -1.96 9.35 -11.18
CA SER A 283 -0.69 10.03 -11.50
C SER A 283 0.31 10.13 -10.35
N THR A 284 -0.10 9.88 -9.11
CA THR A 284 0.74 9.93 -7.89
C THR A 284 0.71 8.63 -7.08
N VAL A 285 0.17 7.55 -7.66
CA VAL A 285 -0.06 6.28 -6.96
C VAL A 285 1.22 5.69 -6.37
N ILE A 286 2.36 5.75 -7.06
CA ILE A 286 3.63 5.21 -6.54
C ILE A 286 4.05 5.96 -5.27
N ARG A 287 4.01 7.29 -5.27
CA ARG A 287 4.34 8.11 -4.10
C ARG A 287 3.35 7.87 -2.94
N GLU A 288 2.08 7.70 -3.25
CA GLU A 288 1.07 7.39 -2.25
C GLU A 288 1.30 6.02 -1.64
N THR A 289 1.64 5.02 -2.46
CA THR A 289 1.99 3.67 -2.01
C THR A 289 3.24 3.69 -1.13
N ASP A 290 4.28 4.45 -1.51
CA ASP A 290 5.50 4.59 -0.69
C ASP A 290 5.20 5.25 0.66
N LEU A 291 4.41 6.33 0.66
CA LEU A 291 4.04 6.97 1.92
C LEU A 291 3.14 6.08 2.78
N ALA A 292 2.18 5.37 2.16
CA ALA A 292 1.30 4.47 2.87
C ALA A 292 2.05 3.31 3.54
N ARG A 293 3.01 2.64 2.84
CA ARG A 293 3.82 1.56 3.45
C ARG A 293 4.60 2.04 4.66
N ARG A 294 5.15 3.25 4.62
CA ARG A 294 5.90 3.86 5.74
C ARG A 294 5.00 4.17 6.93
N ILE A 295 3.83 4.76 6.68
CA ILE A 295 2.85 5.07 7.73
C ILE A 295 2.34 3.79 8.39
N ILE A 296 1.98 2.79 7.61
CA ILE A 296 1.44 1.51 8.13
C ILE A 296 2.53 0.75 8.90
N HIS A 297 3.76 0.69 8.37
CA HIS A 297 4.88 0.07 9.08
C HIS A 297 5.15 0.76 10.42
N ALA A 298 5.21 2.09 10.44
CA ALA A 298 5.38 2.84 11.69
C ALA A 298 4.23 2.61 12.68
N ALA A 299 3.00 2.47 12.19
CA ALA A 299 1.84 2.15 13.02
C ALA A 299 1.95 0.75 13.65
N SER A 300 2.36 -0.24 12.85
CA SER A 300 2.57 -1.64 13.25
C SER A 300 3.66 -1.74 14.32
N GLU A 301 4.85 -1.17 14.07
CA GLU A 301 5.98 -1.15 15.00
C GLU A 301 5.65 -0.52 16.35
N ASN A 302 4.82 0.52 16.36
CA ASN A 302 4.42 1.22 17.57
C ASN A 302 3.11 0.68 18.19
N ASN A 303 2.49 -0.35 17.60
CA ASN A 303 1.22 -0.94 18.02
C ASN A 303 0.11 0.11 18.21
N ILE A 304 -0.02 1.03 17.24
CA ILE A 304 -1.02 2.10 17.19
C ILE A 304 -1.79 2.06 15.87
N THR A 305 -2.90 2.78 15.79
CA THR A 305 -3.57 3.02 14.51
C THR A 305 -2.78 4.02 13.67
N PRO A 306 -2.84 3.98 12.32
CA PRO A 306 -2.08 4.88 11.44
C PRO A 306 -2.54 6.35 11.48
N LYS A 307 -3.49 6.69 12.33
CA LYS A 307 -4.05 8.02 12.47
C LYS A 307 -3.03 8.99 13.10
N HIS A 308 -2.90 10.18 12.54
CA HIS A 308 -2.00 11.26 13.00
C HIS A 308 -0.50 10.88 13.02
N ILE A 309 -0.08 9.96 12.16
CA ILE A 309 1.34 9.68 11.91
C ILE A 309 1.88 10.67 10.88
N ASN A 310 1.16 10.83 9.76
CA ASN A 310 1.50 11.75 8.69
C ASN A 310 0.23 12.11 7.91
N ASP A 311 0.13 13.38 7.48
CA ASP A 311 -1.05 13.90 6.78
C ASP A 311 -0.85 13.94 5.24
N GLY A 312 0.27 13.45 4.72
CA GLY A 312 0.62 13.50 3.30
C GLY A 312 -0.30 12.71 2.37
N LEU A 313 -1.13 11.81 2.92
CA LEU A 313 -2.18 11.09 2.17
C LEU A 313 -3.57 11.73 2.28
N LEU A 314 -3.71 12.87 2.94
CA LEU A 314 -4.92 13.68 2.90
C LEU A 314 -4.94 14.51 1.59
N ILE A 315 -4.95 13.81 0.46
CA ILE A 315 -4.89 14.37 -0.89
C ILE A 315 -6.26 14.18 -1.54
N ASN A 316 -6.72 15.21 -2.24
CA ASN A 316 -7.94 15.17 -3.03
C ASN A 316 -7.60 15.47 -4.49
N HIS A 317 -7.69 14.47 -5.36
CA HIS A 317 -7.45 14.62 -6.79
C HIS A 317 -8.72 15.13 -7.49
N GLY A 318 -9.02 16.44 -7.36
CA GLY A 318 -10.13 17.05 -8.08
C GLY A 318 -9.87 17.09 -9.59
N HIS A 319 -10.78 16.57 -10.41
CA HIS A 319 -10.82 16.89 -11.83
C HIS A 319 -11.19 18.38 -12.00
N LYS A 320 -10.38 19.15 -12.71
CA LYS A 320 -10.67 20.56 -13.03
C LYS A 320 -11.96 20.74 -13.85
N ASP A 321 -12.54 19.67 -14.36
CA ASP A 321 -13.66 19.67 -15.30
C ASP A 321 -15.02 19.28 -14.67
N TYR A 322 -15.08 19.03 -13.36
CA TYR A 322 -16.38 18.97 -12.67
C TYR A 322 -16.86 20.38 -12.36
N ALA A 323 -17.42 21.06 -13.36
CA ALA A 323 -18.38 22.11 -13.09
C ALA A 323 -19.61 21.41 -12.46
N TYR A 324 -19.80 21.60 -11.17
CA TYR A 324 -21.11 21.37 -10.58
C TYR A 324 -22.08 22.32 -11.28
N THR A 325 -22.81 21.80 -12.28
CA THR A 325 -23.99 22.47 -12.76
C THR A 325 -25.02 22.39 -11.64
N SER A 326 -25.22 23.51 -10.98
CA SER A 326 -26.29 23.77 -10.02
C SER A 326 -27.67 23.49 -10.62
#